data_734971d6c2a58840797dffbd686d4ca1
#
_entry.id   734971d6c2a58840797dffbd686d4ca1
#
_cell.length_a   1.000
_cell.length_b   1.000
_cell.length_c   1.000
_cell.angle_alpha   90.00
_cell.angle_beta   90.00
_cell.angle_gamma   90.00
#
_symmetry.space_group_name_H-M   'P 1'
#
loop_
_entity.id
_entity.type
_entity.pdbx_description
1 polymer ?
#
loop_
_entity_poly.entity_id
_entity_poly.type
_entity_poly.pdbx_seq_one_letter_code
_entity_poly.pdbx_strand_id
1 'polypeptide(L)'
;SRVANREELHKSYDESGEMLMHLQATVDYDVFARALTIGPETMVMKFQPDQPMHNRYAVAHDFLDAETGKEAITISQTVNAFFRWEFNSCEMLVKDGIVYPIDYANACPDVAVTSLHYYFPWAMKALLRWSAYCVVTDRKPRFQVDSDPWFAIADDKELDYKSKLAAYQSLAD
;
A
#
# COMPACT_ATOMS: atom_id res chain seq x y z
N SER A 1 10.65 -15.02 8.03
CA SER A 1 11.40 -15.07 9.33
C SER A 1 12.36 -13.89 9.43
N ARG A 2 12.55 -13.34 10.63
CA ARG A 2 13.57 -12.32 10.91
C ARG A 2 14.89 -13.05 11.14
N VAL A 3 15.96 -12.58 10.50
CA VAL A 3 17.31 -13.12 10.68
C VAL A 3 18.25 -12.00 11.11
N ALA A 4 19.10 -12.25 12.10
CA ALA A 4 19.96 -11.24 12.69
C ALA A 4 21.40 -11.26 12.12
N ASN A 5 21.80 -12.39 11.52
CA ASN A 5 23.15 -12.60 11.02
C ASN A 5 23.16 -13.59 9.85
N ARG A 6 24.34 -13.75 9.25
CA ARG A 6 24.54 -14.60 8.07
C ARG A 6 24.31 -16.09 8.35
N GLU A 7 24.64 -16.55 9.54
CA GLU A 7 24.45 -17.98 9.90
C GLU A 7 22.98 -18.32 10.02
N GLU A 8 22.20 -17.46 10.66
CA GLU A 8 20.74 -17.61 10.73
C GLU A 8 20.08 -17.53 9.34
N LEU A 9 20.61 -16.67 8.46
CA LEU A 9 20.12 -16.59 7.08
C LEU A 9 20.35 -17.91 6.33
N HIS A 10 21.57 -18.48 6.39
CA HIS A 10 21.86 -19.76 5.75
C HIS A 10 20.97 -20.88 6.30
N LYS A 11 20.86 -20.96 7.65
CA LYS A 11 19.99 -21.93 8.28
C LYS A 11 18.53 -21.80 7.82
N SER A 12 17.99 -20.58 7.79
CA SER A 12 16.62 -20.34 7.35
C SER A 12 16.41 -20.69 5.86
N TYR A 13 17.43 -20.47 5.04
CA TYR A 13 17.40 -20.86 3.63
C TYR A 13 17.39 -22.39 3.46
N ASP A 14 18.29 -23.11 4.14
CA ASP A 14 18.37 -24.57 4.10
C ASP A 14 17.05 -25.21 4.59
N GLU A 15 16.47 -24.66 5.67
CA GLU A 15 15.18 -25.10 6.21
C GLU A 15 14.00 -24.81 5.26
N SER A 16 14.12 -23.87 4.33
CA SER A 16 13.09 -23.55 3.34
C SER A 16 13.01 -24.57 2.20
N GLY A 17 13.95 -25.52 2.10
CA GLY A 17 14.04 -26.46 0.98
C GLY A 17 14.55 -25.81 -0.31
N GLU A 18 15.41 -24.80 -0.18
CA GLU A 18 16.05 -24.07 -1.29
C GLU A 18 15.03 -23.30 -2.18
N MET A 19 13.93 -22.85 -1.58
CA MET A 19 12.97 -22.00 -2.31
C MET A 19 13.56 -20.63 -2.58
N LEU A 20 13.08 -19.98 -3.64
CA LEU A 20 13.40 -18.59 -3.90
C LEU A 20 12.98 -17.71 -2.74
N MET A 21 13.95 -17.06 -2.10
CA MET A 21 13.74 -16.22 -0.93
C MET A 21 13.94 -14.75 -1.27
N HIS A 22 13.05 -13.90 -0.74
CA HIS A 22 13.20 -12.45 -0.81
C HIS A 22 13.85 -11.95 0.49
N LEU A 23 14.92 -11.16 0.36
CA LEU A 23 15.59 -10.51 1.49
C LEU A 23 15.22 -9.03 1.51
N GLN A 24 14.75 -8.57 2.65
CA GLN A 24 14.36 -7.19 2.86
C GLN A 24 14.92 -6.67 4.18
N ALA A 25 15.36 -5.41 4.19
CA ALA A 25 15.76 -4.74 5.41
C ALA A 25 14.58 -4.66 6.39
N THR A 26 14.85 -4.91 7.67
CA THR A 26 13.84 -4.78 8.72
C THR A 26 13.65 -3.31 9.06
N VAL A 27 12.41 -2.88 9.13
CA VAL A 27 12.03 -1.58 9.69
C VAL A 27 11.44 -1.81 11.08
N ASP A 28 12.06 -1.24 12.10
CA ASP A 28 11.49 -1.23 13.47
C ASP A 28 10.46 -0.09 13.52
N TYR A 29 9.21 -0.43 13.24
CA TYR A 29 8.14 0.53 13.05
C TYR A 29 7.41 0.90 14.36
N ASP A 30 6.89 2.12 14.38
CA ASP A 30 6.02 2.61 15.45
C ASP A 30 4.55 2.28 15.16
N VAL A 31 4.18 2.33 13.87
CA VAL A 31 2.82 2.06 13.39
C VAL A 31 2.88 1.16 12.16
N PHE A 32 1.98 0.18 12.12
CA PHE A 32 1.67 -0.57 10.91
C PHE A 32 0.34 -0.06 10.36
N ALA A 33 0.35 0.45 9.15
CA ALA A 33 -0.84 0.92 8.45
C ALA A 33 -1.12 0.08 7.21
N ARG A 34 -2.38 0.02 6.82
CA ARG A 34 -2.81 -0.53 5.53
C ARG A 34 -3.70 0.46 4.81
N ALA A 35 -3.29 0.87 3.62
CA ALA A 35 -4.06 1.73 2.76
C ALA A 35 -4.86 0.89 1.76
N LEU A 36 -6.19 1.02 1.76
CA LEU A 36 -7.09 0.40 0.80
C LEU A 36 -7.55 1.47 -0.18
N THR A 37 -7.19 1.32 -1.45
CA THR A 37 -7.56 2.25 -2.52
C THR A 37 -8.55 1.61 -3.48
N ILE A 38 -9.66 2.30 -3.73
CA ILE A 38 -10.75 1.88 -4.62
C ILE A 38 -11.08 3.06 -5.54
N GLY A 39 -10.70 2.96 -6.80
CA GLY A 39 -10.74 4.12 -7.70
C GLY A 39 -9.97 5.31 -7.09
N PRO A 40 -10.58 6.49 -6.95
CA PRO A 40 -9.93 7.67 -6.39
C PRO A 40 -9.98 7.72 -4.85
N GLU A 41 -10.69 6.80 -4.19
CA GLU A 41 -10.88 6.83 -2.74
C GLU A 41 -9.87 5.94 -2.03
N THR A 42 -9.19 6.47 -1.03
CA THR A 42 -8.24 5.72 -0.19
C THR A 42 -8.60 5.84 1.28
N MET A 43 -8.67 4.70 1.97
CA MET A 43 -8.79 4.61 3.42
C MET A 43 -7.49 4.06 4.01
N VAL A 44 -6.87 4.81 4.91
CA VAL A 44 -5.72 4.34 5.68
C VAL A 44 -6.21 3.83 7.02
N MET A 45 -5.88 2.58 7.33
CA MET A 45 -6.36 1.87 8.52
C MET A 45 -5.17 1.42 9.36
N LYS A 46 -5.29 1.50 10.69
CA LYS A 46 -4.30 0.92 11.59
C LYS A 46 -4.38 -0.60 11.51
N PHE A 47 -3.26 -1.25 11.22
CA PHE A 47 -3.18 -2.69 11.05
C PHE A 47 -2.36 -3.33 12.16
N GLN A 48 -2.81 -4.46 12.67
CA GLN A 48 -2.20 -5.23 13.76
C GLN A 48 -1.98 -6.67 13.30
N PRO A 49 -0.84 -6.98 12.65
CA PRO A 49 -0.60 -8.28 12.01
C PRO A 49 -0.62 -9.45 12.99
N ASP A 50 -0.26 -9.20 14.26
CA ASP A 50 -0.19 -10.22 15.31
C ASP A 50 -1.56 -10.61 15.90
N GLN A 51 -2.60 -9.83 15.57
CA GLN A 51 -3.96 -10.13 16.00
C GLN A 51 -4.61 -11.21 15.13
N PRO A 52 -5.59 -11.95 15.65
CA PRO A 52 -6.44 -12.82 14.83
C PRO A 52 -7.03 -12.05 13.63
N MET A 53 -7.24 -12.74 12.52
CA MET A 53 -7.65 -12.13 11.24
C MET A 53 -8.82 -11.13 11.37
N HIS A 54 -9.81 -11.46 12.20
CA HIS A 54 -11.00 -10.62 12.44
C HIS A 54 -10.73 -9.40 13.33
N ASN A 55 -9.54 -9.23 13.89
CA ASN A 55 -9.15 -8.10 14.76
C ASN A 55 -7.96 -7.30 14.24
N ARG A 56 -7.50 -7.59 13.03
CA ARG A 56 -6.30 -6.92 12.48
C ARG A 56 -6.50 -5.45 12.17
N TYR A 57 -7.73 -5.04 11.81
CA TYR A 57 -8.04 -3.64 11.53
C TYR A 57 -8.57 -2.95 12.78
N ALA A 58 -7.68 -2.29 13.51
CA ALA A 58 -8.06 -1.55 14.70
C ALA A 58 -8.84 -0.28 14.34
N VAL A 59 -9.94 -0.04 15.06
CA VAL A 59 -10.70 1.22 14.92
C VAL A 59 -9.92 2.33 15.63
N ALA A 60 -9.19 3.11 14.85
CA ALA A 60 -8.39 4.22 15.31
C ALA A 60 -8.35 5.31 14.22
N HIS A 61 -8.59 6.56 14.59
CA HIS A 61 -8.65 7.67 13.64
C HIS A 61 -7.44 8.62 13.77
N ASP A 62 -6.83 8.68 14.96
CA ASP A 62 -5.76 9.62 15.30
C ASP A 62 -4.40 8.90 15.45
N PHE A 63 -4.20 7.80 14.71
CA PHE A 63 -2.97 6.99 14.82
C PHE A 63 -1.82 7.48 13.91
N LEU A 64 -2.12 8.37 12.98
CA LEU A 64 -1.15 9.09 12.14
C LEU A 64 -1.48 10.58 12.19
N ASP A 65 -0.46 11.42 12.14
CA ASP A 65 -0.66 12.84 11.87
C ASP A 65 -1.12 13.08 10.42
N ALA A 66 -1.59 14.29 10.13
CA ALA A 66 -2.19 14.62 8.85
C ALA A 66 -1.20 14.56 7.68
N GLU A 67 0.09 14.88 7.90
CA GLU A 67 1.12 14.84 6.87
C GLU A 67 1.46 13.39 6.51
N THR A 68 1.74 12.56 7.51
CA THR A 68 2.02 11.13 7.36
C THR A 68 0.83 10.38 6.74
N GLY A 69 -0.39 10.70 7.17
CA GLY A 69 -1.61 10.12 6.58
C GLY A 69 -1.78 10.48 5.11
N LYS A 70 -1.52 11.72 4.73
CA LYS A 70 -1.55 12.18 3.33
C LYS A 70 -0.46 11.49 2.51
N GLU A 71 0.74 11.35 3.03
CA GLU A 71 1.83 10.62 2.38
C GLU A 71 1.45 9.17 2.08
N ALA A 72 0.88 8.46 3.06
CA ALA A 72 0.40 7.09 2.88
C ALA A 72 -0.68 6.97 1.78
N ILE A 73 -1.61 7.93 1.71
CA ILE A 73 -2.61 8.00 0.64
C ILE A 73 -1.93 8.20 -0.72
N THR A 74 -1.02 9.18 -0.82
CA THR A 74 -0.31 9.48 -2.07
C THR A 74 0.49 8.29 -2.58
N ILE A 75 1.22 7.59 -1.69
CA ILE A 75 1.96 6.37 -2.05
C ILE A 75 1.01 5.31 -2.62
N SER A 76 -0.11 5.04 -1.95
CA SER A 76 -1.06 4.01 -2.41
C SER A 76 -1.69 4.37 -3.77
N GLN A 77 -2.05 5.63 -3.98
CA GLN A 77 -2.58 6.13 -5.25
C GLN A 77 -1.53 6.08 -6.37
N THR A 78 -0.28 6.45 -6.05
CA THR A 78 0.87 6.36 -6.97
C THR A 78 1.08 4.93 -7.46
N VAL A 79 1.08 3.95 -6.54
CA VAL A 79 1.21 2.53 -6.89
C VAL A 79 0.08 2.09 -7.81
N ASN A 80 -1.17 2.44 -7.49
CA ASN A 80 -2.31 2.10 -8.32
C ASN A 80 -2.21 2.73 -9.72
N ALA A 81 -1.85 4.00 -9.80
CA ALA A 81 -1.69 4.69 -11.07
C ALA A 81 -0.58 4.09 -11.93
N PHE A 82 0.57 3.77 -11.33
CA PHE A 82 1.69 3.11 -12.02
C PHE A 82 1.28 1.78 -12.66
N PHE A 83 0.64 0.90 -11.87
CA PHE A 83 0.21 -0.42 -12.34
C PHE A 83 -1.14 -0.44 -13.06
N ARG A 84 -1.82 0.70 -13.17
CA ARG A 84 -3.17 0.81 -13.72
C ARG A 84 -4.21 -0.03 -12.95
N TRP A 85 -4.02 -0.15 -11.65
CA TRP A 85 -4.96 -0.85 -10.77
C TRP A 85 -6.07 0.09 -10.29
N GLU A 86 -7.27 -0.44 -10.30
CA GLU A 86 -8.47 0.26 -9.84
C GLU A 86 -8.84 -0.11 -8.38
N PHE A 87 -8.20 -1.16 -7.87
CA PHE A 87 -8.46 -1.72 -6.55
C PHE A 87 -7.19 -2.37 -6.02
N ASN A 88 -6.70 -1.90 -4.88
CA ASN A 88 -5.46 -2.40 -4.30
C ASN A 88 -5.38 -2.13 -2.80
N SER A 89 -4.62 -2.92 -2.06
CA SER A 89 -4.19 -2.59 -0.72
C SER A 89 -2.68 -2.56 -0.61
N CYS A 90 -2.17 -1.55 0.11
CA CYS A 90 -0.76 -1.33 0.34
C CYS A 90 -0.47 -1.41 1.84
N GLU A 91 0.44 -2.30 2.25
CA GLU A 91 0.93 -2.36 3.62
C GLU A 91 2.10 -1.40 3.79
N MET A 92 2.08 -0.66 4.89
CA MET A 92 3.03 0.41 5.17
C MET A 92 3.47 0.37 6.62
N LEU A 93 4.77 0.49 6.83
CA LEU A 93 5.36 0.72 8.14
C LEU A 93 5.65 2.20 8.30
N VAL A 94 5.35 2.75 9.46
CA VAL A 94 5.70 4.14 9.77
C VAL A 94 6.71 4.14 10.89
N LYS A 95 7.84 4.83 10.67
CA LYS A 95 8.90 5.02 11.64
C LYS A 95 9.35 6.47 11.63
N ASP A 96 9.32 7.12 12.79
CA ASP A 96 9.72 8.53 12.96
C ASP A 96 9.05 9.47 11.93
N GLY A 97 7.77 9.24 11.62
CA GLY A 97 7.00 10.01 10.64
C GLY A 97 7.31 9.71 9.16
N ILE A 98 8.15 8.72 8.87
CA ILE A 98 8.50 8.29 7.49
C ILE A 98 7.67 7.05 7.14
N VAL A 99 7.06 7.04 5.97
CA VAL A 99 6.25 5.92 5.46
C VAL A 99 7.11 4.99 4.61
N TYR A 100 7.15 3.72 4.96
CA TYR A 100 7.84 2.65 4.24
C TYR A 100 6.82 1.66 3.67
N PRO A 101 6.48 1.70 2.38
CA PRO A 101 5.66 0.68 1.76
C PRO A 101 6.43 -0.64 1.68
N ILE A 102 5.84 -1.73 2.17
CA ILE A 102 6.50 -3.04 2.29
C ILE A 102 5.82 -4.15 1.49
N ASP A 103 4.51 -4.12 1.38
CA ASP A 103 3.72 -5.00 0.52
C ASP A 103 2.62 -4.16 -0.13
N TYR A 104 2.82 -3.85 -1.40
CA TYR A 104 1.96 -2.92 -2.13
C TYR A 104 1.33 -3.51 -3.39
N ALA A 105 1.52 -4.80 -3.63
CA ALA A 105 1.06 -5.47 -4.85
C ALA A 105 -0.11 -6.43 -4.57
N ASN A 106 -1.17 -5.94 -3.91
CA ASN A 106 -2.37 -6.70 -3.63
C ASN A 106 -3.57 -6.11 -4.39
N ALA A 107 -3.61 -6.37 -5.70
CA ALA A 107 -4.60 -5.81 -6.62
C ALA A 107 -6.03 -6.39 -6.49
N CYS A 108 -6.24 -7.30 -5.56
CA CYS A 108 -7.57 -7.83 -5.21
C CYS A 108 -7.62 -8.16 -3.72
N PRO A 109 -7.60 -7.15 -2.85
CA PRO A 109 -7.55 -7.36 -1.40
C PRO A 109 -8.87 -7.95 -0.88
N ASP A 110 -8.76 -8.65 0.25
CA ASP A 110 -9.93 -9.11 0.98
C ASP A 110 -10.70 -7.91 1.57
N VAL A 111 -11.96 -7.80 1.17
CA VAL A 111 -12.91 -6.80 1.68
C VAL A 111 -14.13 -7.46 2.34
N ALA A 112 -13.97 -8.68 2.84
CA ALA A 112 -15.05 -9.36 3.54
C ALA A 112 -15.43 -8.61 4.83
N VAL A 113 -16.71 -8.71 5.20
CA VAL A 113 -17.21 -8.12 6.45
C VAL A 113 -16.47 -8.69 7.68
N THR A 114 -16.06 -9.96 7.61
CA THR A 114 -15.32 -10.66 8.67
C THR A 114 -13.87 -10.16 8.83
N SER A 115 -13.32 -9.51 7.81
CA SER A 115 -11.98 -8.93 7.85
C SER A 115 -12.03 -7.44 8.18
N LEU A 116 -12.85 -6.66 7.47
CA LEU A 116 -12.88 -5.21 7.59
C LEU A 116 -13.75 -4.69 8.74
N HIS A 117 -14.76 -5.44 9.17
CA HIS A 117 -15.68 -5.06 10.26
C HIS A 117 -16.15 -3.62 10.17
N TYR A 118 -15.64 -2.75 11.02
CA TYR A 118 -15.98 -1.32 11.08
C TYR A 118 -15.80 -0.61 9.74
N TYR A 119 -14.77 -0.96 8.97
CA TYR A 119 -14.44 -0.31 7.70
C TYR A 119 -15.21 -0.91 6.50
N PHE A 120 -15.88 -2.04 6.68
CA PHE A 120 -16.63 -2.70 5.61
C PHE A 120 -17.67 -1.80 4.92
N PRO A 121 -18.51 -1.02 5.64
CA PRO A 121 -19.47 -0.13 5.00
C PRO A 121 -18.83 0.93 4.10
N TRP A 122 -17.65 1.44 4.48
CA TRP A 122 -16.90 2.37 3.63
C TRP A 122 -16.45 1.68 2.34
N ALA A 123 -15.83 0.51 2.44
CA ALA A 123 -15.35 -0.25 1.28
C ALA A 123 -16.48 -0.56 0.30
N MET A 124 -17.64 -0.99 0.80
CA MET A 124 -18.81 -1.25 -0.04
C MET A 124 -19.32 0.01 -0.74
N LYS A 125 -19.40 1.14 -0.03
CA LYS A 125 -19.80 2.41 -0.64
C LYS A 125 -18.81 2.88 -1.72
N ALA A 126 -17.50 2.76 -1.46
CA ALA A 126 -16.45 3.11 -2.43
C ALA A 126 -16.53 2.22 -3.68
N LEU A 127 -16.67 0.90 -3.52
CA LEU A 127 -16.84 -0.04 -4.63
C LEU A 127 -18.08 0.28 -5.46
N LEU A 128 -19.23 0.52 -4.82
CA LEU A 128 -20.46 0.84 -5.53
C LEU A 128 -20.34 2.17 -6.30
N ARG A 129 -19.78 3.23 -5.67
CA ARG A 129 -19.57 4.51 -6.33
C ARG A 129 -18.64 4.40 -7.53
N TRP A 130 -17.51 3.71 -7.35
CA TRP A 130 -16.54 3.51 -8.41
C TRP A 130 -17.09 2.68 -9.55
N SER A 131 -17.78 1.57 -9.26
CA SER A 131 -18.43 0.75 -10.27
C SER A 131 -19.50 1.53 -11.06
N ALA A 132 -20.34 2.29 -10.36
CA ALA A 132 -21.35 3.13 -11.00
C ALA A 132 -20.70 4.20 -11.90
N TYR A 133 -19.65 4.87 -11.42
CA TYR A 133 -18.90 5.83 -12.23
C TYR A 133 -18.33 5.19 -13.50
N CYS A 134 -17.67 4.03 -13.37
CA CYS A 134 -17.11 3.32 -14.53
C CYS A 134 -18.19 2.96 -15.58
N VAL A 135 -19.36 2.51 -15.13
CA VAL A 135 -20.47 2.17 -16.02
C VAL A 135 -21.03 3.40 -16.70
N VAL A 136 -21.31 4.47 -15.94
CA VAL A 136 -21.92 5.70 -16.48
C VAL A 136 -21.01 6.44 -17.46
N THR A 137 -19.69 6.41 -17.20
CA THR A 137 -18.69 7.09 -18.06
C THR A 137 -18.15 6.20 -19.18
N ASP A 138 -18.61 4.94 -19.27
CA ASP A 138 -18.05 3.92 -20.18
C ASP A 138 -16.53 3.81 -20.07
N ARG A 139 -16.01 3.91 -18.81
CA ARG A 139 -14.57 3.87 -18.53
C ARG A 139 -13.96 2.56 -19.02
N LYS A 140 -12.99 2.66 -19.87
CA LYS A 140 -12.28 1.48 -20.38
C LYS A 140 -11.03 1.22 -19.51
N PRO A 141 -10.78 -0.04 -19.15
CA PRO A 141 -9.55 -0.40 -18.43
C PRO A 141 -8.33 -0.13 -19.33
N ARG A 142 -7.26 0.37 -18.70
CA ARG A 142 -5.98 0.61 -19.36
C ARG A 142 -5.00 -0.50 -18.97
N PHE A 143 -4.58 -1.31 -19.95
CA PHE A 143 -3.70 -2.44 -19.71
C PHE A 143 -2.21 -2.14 -19.98
N GLN A 144 -1.92 -1.06 -20.72
CA GLN A 144 -0.54 -0.69 -20.98
C GLN A 144 -0.01 0.19 -19.85
N VAL A 145 1.12 -0.22 -19.29
CA VAL A 145 1.89 0.56 -18.33
C VAL A 145 2.93 1.35 -19.12
N ASP A 146 2.80 2.68 -19.08
CA ASP A 146 3.86 3.57 -19.52
C ASP A 146 4.71 3.92 -18.29
N SER A 147 5.87 3.27 -18.17
CA SER A 147 6.75 3.41 -17.00
C SER A 147 7.76 4.55 -17.12
N ASP A 148 8.03 5.04 -18.33
CA ASP A 148 9.10 6.00 -18.60
C ASP A 148 8.96 7.32 -17.81
N PRO A 149 7.77 7.95 -17.70
CA PRO A 149 7.61 9.16 -16.89
C PRO A 149 7.88 8.93 -15.39
N TRP A 150 7.54 7.74 -14.89
CA TRP A 150 7.74 7.37 -13.49
C TRP A 150 9.22 7.17 -13.18
N PHE A 151 9.94 6.46 -14.05
CA PHE A 151 11.38 6.27 -13.91
C PHE A 151 12.16 7.58 -14.10
N ALA A 152 11.71 8.48 -14.97
CA ALA A 152 12.31 9.80 -15.11
C ALA A 152 12.30 10.58 -13.78
N ILE A 153 11.17 10.53 -13.02
CA ILE A 153 11.11 11.13 -11.69
C ILE A 153 12.03 10.38 -10.70
N ALA A 154 12.04 9.04 -10.75
CA ALA A 154 12.88 8.24 -9.85
C ALA A 154 14.37 8.56 -10.01
N ASP A 155 14.82 8.68 -11.25
CA ASP A 155 16.23 8.87 -11.61
C ASP A 155 16.70 10.33 -11.49
N ASP A 156 15.77 11.28 -11.37
CA ASP A 156 16.10 12.70 -11.20
C ASP A 156 16.79 12.92 -9.85
N LYS A 157 18.06 13.27 -9.88
CA LYS A 157 18.90 13.50 -8.71
C LYS A 157 18.75 14.89 -8.11
N GLU A 158 18.15 15.82 -8.84
CA GLU A 158 17.91 17.19 -8.38
C GLU A 158 16.64 17.29 -7.50
N LEU A 159 15.74 16.29 -7.61
CA LEU A 159 14.52 16.23 -6.82
C LEU A 159 14.77 15.53 -5.48
N ASP A 160 14.43 16.20 -4.39
CA ASP A 160 14.34 15.58 -3.08
C ASP A 160 13.10 14.66 -2.97
N TYR A 161 12.98 13.93 -1.87
CA TYR A 161 11.91 12.98 -1.65
C TYR A 161 10.51 13.62 -1.74
N LYS A 162 10.30 14.79 -1.11
CA LYS A 162 9.01 15.48 -1.12
C LYS A 162 8.62 15.97 -2.51
N SER A 163 9.59 16.47 -3.26
CA SER A 163 9.39 16.89 -4.66
C SER A 163 9.08 15.72 -5.57
N LYS A 164 9.75 14.58 -5.40
CA LYS A 164 9.42 13.34 -6.13
C LYS A 164 8.00 12.85 -5.81
N LEU A 165 7.62 12.86 -4.54
CA LEU A 165 6.27 12.44 -4.13
C LEU A 165 5.18 13.33 -4.76
N ALA A 166 5.39 14.65 -4.79
CA ALA A 166 4.48 15.60 -5.43
C ALA A 166 4.39 15.37 -6.96
N ALA A 167 5.54 15.11 -7.61
CA ALA A 167 5.58 14.78 -9.04
C ALA A 167 4.84 13.47 -9.35
N TYR A 168 5.01 12.44 -8.52
CA TYR A 168 4.26 11.19 -8.64
C TYR A 168 2.77 11.38 -8.45
N GLN A 169 2.35 12.20 -7.48
CA GLN A 169 0.93 12.51 -7.29
C GLN A 169 0.36 13.18 -8.53
N SER A 170 1.07 14.12 -9.12
CA SER A 170 0.65 14.79 -10.36
C SER A 170 0.53 13.86 -11.57
N LEU A 171 1.31 12.77 -11.62
CA LEU A 171 1.15 11.74 -12.65
C LEU A 171 -0.01 10.78 -12.35
N ALA A 172 -0.38 10.64 -11.08
CA ALA A 172 -1.44 9.74 -10.64
C ALA A 172 -2.84 10.33 -10.85
N ASP A 173 -2.97 11.67 -10.77
CA ASP A 173 -4.22 12.44 -10.97
C ASP A 173 -4.63 12.45 -12.47
#